data_cf13f5c6d13e60015d1d2fb299041801
#
_entry.id   cf13f5c6d13e60015d1d2fb299041801
#
_cell.length_a   1.000
_cell.length_b   1.000
_cell.length_c   1.000
_cell.angle_alpha   90.00
_cell.angle_beta   90.00
_cell.angle_gamma   90.00
#
_symmetry.space_group_name_H-M   'P 1'
#
loop_
_entity.id
_entity.type
_entity.pdbx_description
1 polymer ?
#
loop_
_entity_poly.entity_id
_entity_poly.type
_entity_poly.pdbx_seq_one_letter_code
_entity_poly.pdbx_strand_id
1 'polypeptide(L)'
;MPIGIYIRTKKTRENLSKSHIGKAGFWTGKKRSPEDIEKFRKSHLGKKQSEETKRKRMESISGKNHYNWKGGLTPLVRQIRRCFKYRQWRNEVFTGDNFTCILCKKRGGWIEADHYPKSFSEIFYGNKIKTIKQALNCEELWNINNGRTLCRKCHDETKKKSH
;
A
#
# COMPACT_ATOMS: atom_id res chain seq x y z
N MET A 1 9.27 0.36 -52.69
CA MET A 1 10.30 -0.25 -51.85
C MET A 1 9.65 -0.74 -50.56
N PRO A 2 9.82 -1.99 -50.12
CA PRO A 2 9.23 -2.43 -48.88
C PRO A 2 9.93 -1.70 -47.73
N ILE A 3 9.15 -1.06 -46.86
CA ILE A 3 9.63 -0.44 -45.65
C ILE A 3 9.97 -1.59 -44.70
N GLY A 4 11.25 -2.01 -44.72
CA GLY A 4 11.73 -3.09 -43.87
C GLY A 4 11.62 -2.69 -42.42
N ILE A 5 10.95 -3.53 -41.58
CA ILE A 5 10.96 -3.36 -40.13
C ILE A 5 12.38 -3.66 -39.68
N TYR A 6 13.15 -2.61 -39.35
CA TYR A 6 14.48 -2.77 -38.79
C TYR A 6 14.41 -3.29 -37.33
N ILE A 7 14.74 -4.56 -37.14
CA ILE A 7 14.82 -5.18 -35.81
C ILE A 7 16.22 -4.92 -35.24
N ARG A 8 16.32 -4.10 -34.22
CA ARG A 8 17.59 -3.81 -33.55
C ARG A 8 18.14 -5.06 -32.87
N THR A 9 19.38 -5.43 -33.17
CA THR A 9 20.07 -6.51 -32.48
C THR A 9 20.28 -6.22 -31.00
N LYS A 10 20.53 -7.26 -30.19
CA LYS A 10 20.83 -7.10 -28.76
C LYS A 10 22.01 -6.14 -28.55
N LYS A 11 23.09 -6.32 -29.31
CA LYS A 11 24.29 -5.46 -29.25
C LYS A 11 23.98 -3.99 -29.55
N THR A 12 23.13 -3.72 -30.56
CA THR A 12 22.69 -2.36 -30.88
C THR A 12 21.91 -1.73 -29.76
N ARG A 13 21.01 -2.48 -29.10
CA ARG A 13 20.24 -2.00 -27.92
C ARG A 13 21.14 -1.70 -26.74
N GLU A 14 22.12 -2.57 -26.46
CA GLU A 14 23.08 -2.37 -25.38
C GLU A 14 23.95 -1.12 -25.62
N ASN A 15 24.45 -0.94 -26.84
CA ASN A 15 25.26 0.24 -27.20
C ASN A 15 24.44 1.54 -27.07
N LEU A 16 23.21 1.54 -27.52
CA LEU A 16 22.29 2.69 -27.36
C LEU A 16 22.03 2.97 -25.87
N SER A 17 21.77 1.93 -25.07
CA SER A 17 21.57 2.09 -23.63
C SER A 17 22.81 2.70 -22.98
N LYS A 18 24.00 2.16 -23.24
CA LYS A 18 25.29 2.68 -22.71
C LYS A 18 25.53 4.14 -23.12
N SER A 19 25.18 4.52 -24.35
CA SER A 19 25.38 5.89 -24.85
C SER A 19 24.46 6.93 -24.17
N HIS A 20 23.38 6.49 -23.55
CA HIS A 20 22.42 7.35 -22.84
C HIS A 20 22.56 7.35 -21.31
N ILE A 21 23.29 6.35 -20.74
CA ILE A 21 23.50 6.27 -19.30
C ILE A 21 24.27 7.52 -18.82
N GLY A 22 23.75 8.18 -17.80
CA GLY A 22 24.34 9.37 -17.20
C GLY A 22 24.16 10.67 -17.97
N LYS A 23 23.57 10.65 -19.18
CA LYS A 23 23.28 11.87 -19.93
C LYS A 23 21.89 12.40 -19.56
N ALA A 24 21.85 13.68 -19.17
CA ALA A 24 20.59 14.36 -18.94
C ALA A 24 19.75 14.39 -20.25
N GLY A 25 18.49 13.95 -20.17
CA GLY A 25 17.58 14.05 -21.30
C GLY A 25 17.29 15.51 -21.65
N PHE A 26 16.92 15.78 -22.90
CA PHE A 26 16.62 17.14 -23.39
C PHE A 26 15.65 17.92 -22.49
N TRP A 27 14.69 17.21 -21.86
CA TRP A 27 13.70 17.80 -20.99
C TRP A 27 14.10 17.86 -19.51
N THR A 28 15.28 17.35 -19.14
CA THR A 28 15.73 17.36 -17.74
C THR A 28 15.92 18.80 -17.27
N GLY A 29 15.20 19.19 -16.23
CA GLY A 29 15.20 20.55 -15.70
C GLY A 29 14.41 21.60 -16.52
N LYS A 30 13.80 21.21 -17.66
CA LYS A 30 12.99 22.11 -18.48
C LYS A 30 11.49 21.89 -18.21
N LYS A 31 10.74 22.96 -18.05
CA LYS A 31 9.28 22.92 -18.01
C LYS A 31 8.72 23.12 -19.43
N ARG A 32 7.71 22.34 -19.80
CA ARG A 32 6.98 22.54 -21.06
C ARG A 32 6.18 23.83 -20.99
N SER A 33 5.99 24.49 -22.13
CA SER A 33 5.11 25.65 -22.23
C SER A 33 3.66 25.25 -21.89
N PRO A 34 2.83 26.16 -21.34
CA PRO A 34 1.41 25.90 -21.12
C PRO A 34 0.67 25.43 -22.36
N GLU A 35 1.02 26.00 -23.53
CA GLU A 35 0.45 25.64 -24.83
C GLU A 35 0.78 24.20 -25.24
N ASP A 36 2.03 23.76 -25.01
CA ASP A 36 2.45 22.38 -25.30
C ASP A 36 1.77 21.40 -24.39
N ILE A 37 1.61 21.76 -23.10
CA ILE A 37 0.87 20.94 -22.12
C ILE A 37 -0.58 20.77 -22.57
N GLU A 38 -1.23 21.85 -23.02
CA GLU A 38 -2.62 21.78 -23.45
C GLU A 38 -2.78 20.99 -24.76
N LYS A 39 -1.89 21.17 -25.74
CA LYS A 39 -1.85 20.34 -26.96
C LYS A 39 -1.70 18.86 -26.61
N PHE A 40 -0.79 18.54 -25.70
CA PHE A 40 -0.56 17.16 -25.24
C PHE A 40 -1.80 16.59 -24.54
N ARG A 41 -2.41 17.36 -23.64
CA ARG A 41 -3.65 17.00 -22.95
C ARG A 41 -4.78 16.69 -23.96
N LYS A 42 -5.02 17.59 -24.92
CA LYS A 42 -6.06 17.40 -25.95
C LYS A 42 -5.79 16.14 -26.79
N SER A 43 -4.54 15.87 -27.13
CA SER A 43 -4.19 14.70 -27.94
C SER A 43 -4.43 13.37 -27.22
N HIS A 44 -4.49 13.36 -25.88
CA HIS A 44 -4.72 12.17 -25.07
C HIS A 44 -6.14 12.08 -24.49
N LEU A 45 -6.87 13.20 -24.50
CA LEU A 45 -8.22 13.26 -23.93
C LEU A 45 -9.16 12.29 -24.66
N GLY A 46 -9.89 11.49 -23.92
CA GLY A 46 -10.88 10.55 -24.46
C GLY A 46 -10.31 9.28 -25.12
N LYS A 47 -8.99 9.16 -25.27
CA LYS A 47 -8.38 7.94 -25.83
C LYS A 47 -8.41 6.82 -24.78
N LYS A 48 -9.21 5.79 -25.05
CA LYS A 48 -9.23 4.57 -24.23
C LYS A 48 -8.13 3.62 -24.71
N GLN A 49 -7.42 3.00 -23.76
CA GLN A 49 -6.47 1.93 -24.09
C GLN A 49 -7.23 0.71 -24.63
N SER A 50 -6.67 0.04 -25.64
CA SER A 50 -7.23 -1.22 -26.13
C SER A 50 -7.23 -2.29 -25.04
N GLU A 51 -8.16 -3.23 -25.09
CA GLU A 51 -8.23 -4.33 -24.13
C GLU A 51 -6.96 -5.18 -24.13
N GLU A 52 -6.33 -5.36 -25.28
CA GLU A 52 -5.04 -6.04 -25.38
C GLU A 52 -3.93 -5.29 -24.63
N THR A 53 -3.87 -3.96 -24.73
CA THR A 53 -2.89 -3.16 -23.99
C THR A 53 -3.14 -3.23 -22.48
N LYS A 54 -4.41 -3.19 -22.06
CA LYS A 54 -4.78 -3.37 -20.66
C LYS A 54 -4.38 -4.75 -20.13
N ARG A 55 -4.66 -5.82 -20.92
CA ARG A 55 -4.30 -7.19 -20.57
C ARG A 55 -2.78 -7.35 -20.42
N LYS A 56 -1.99 -6.92 -21.41
CA LYS A 56 -0.51 -6.96 -21.35
C LYS A 56 0.04 -6.21 -20.14
N ARG A 57 -0.53 -5.05 -19.83
CA ARG A 57 -0.16 -4.27 -18.64
C ARG A 57 -0.48 -5.04 -17.36
N MET A 58 -1.68 -5.59 -17.24
CA MET A 58 -2.08 -6.38 -16.08
C MET A 58 -1.17 -7.60 -15.89
N GLU A 59 -0.87 -8.34 -16.95
CA GLU A 59 0.04 -9.49 -16.93
C GLU A 59 1.45 -9.09 -16.45
N SER A 60 1.96 -7.94 -16.89
CA SER A 60 3.31 -7.49 -16.52
C SER A 60 3.44 -7.00 -15.07
N ILE A 61 2.35 -6.52 -14.47
CA ILE A 61 2.37 -5.93 -13.11
C ILE A 61 1.65 -6.77 -12.05
N SER A 62 1.13 -7.95 -12.40
CA SER A 62 0.40 -8.80 -11.46
C SER A 62 1.16 -10.07 -11.09
N GLY A 63 0.89 -10.58 -9.89
CA GLY A 63 1.44 -11.83 -9.40
C GLY A 63 2.98 -11.87 -9.47
N LYS A 64 3.50 -12.95 -10.02
CA LYS A 64 4.96 -13.21 -10.13
C LYS A 64 5.73 -12.15 -10.93
N ASN A 65 5.07 -11.45 -11.83
CA ASN A 65 5.70 -10.47 -12.70
C ASN A 65 5.85 -9.09 -12.02
N HIS A 66 5.18 -8.87 -10.90
CA HIS A 66 5.27 -7.59 -10.20
C HIS A 66 6.64 -7.47 -9.49
N TYR A 67 7.34 -6.35 -9.70
CA TYR A 67 8.69 -6.11 -9.15
C TYR A 67 8.79 -6.24 -7.62
N ASN A 68 7.71 -5.96 -6.89
CA ASN A 68 7.62 -6.12 -5.43
C ASN A 68 7.04 -7.48 -4.99
N TRP A 69 6.91 -8.45 -5.92
CA TRP A 69 6.34 -9.73 -5.57
C TRP A 69 7.29 -10.56 -4.69
N LYS A 70 6.81 -10.98 -3.53
CA LYS A 70 7.56 -11.74 -2.53
C LYS A 70 6.93 -13.12 -2.31
N GLY A 71 6.76 -13.90 -3.38
CA GLY A 71 6.22 -15.26 -3.29
C GLY A 71 4.72 -15.36 -2.99
N GLY A 72 3.95 -14.26 -3.09
CA GLY A 72 2.52 -14.25 -2.79
C GLY A 72 2.18 -14.35 -1.29
N LEU A 73 3.19 -14.37 -0.44
CA LEU A 73 3.02 -14.47 1.02
C LEU A 73 2.76 -13.08 1.61
N THR A 74 1.50 -12.78 1.84
CA THR A 74 1.15 -11.63 2.67
C THR A 74 1.48 -12.00 4.12
N PRO A 75 2.31 -11.22 4.85
CA PRO A 75 2.59 -11.47 6.26
C PRO A 75 1.31 -11.66 7.06
N LEU A 76 1.28 -12.65 7.94
CA LEU A 76 0.09 -13.02 8.70
C LEU A 76 -0.55 -11.83 9.42
N VAL A 77 0.26 -10.97 10.02
CA VAL A 77 -0.21 -9.74 10.69
C VAL A 77 -1.00 -8.83 9.73
N ARG A 78 -0.58 -8.75 8.47
CA ARG A 78 -1.30 -7.96 7.46
C ARG A 78 -2.61 -8.63 7.05
N GLN A 79 -2.65 -9.98 6.99
CA GLN A 79 -3.88 -10.73 6.74
C GLN A 79 -4.89 -10.50 7.87
N ILE A 80 -4.44 -10.57 9.14
CA ILE A 80 -5.26 -10.32 10.33
C ILE A 80 -5.86 -8.90 10.26
N ARG A 81 -5.06 -7.87 10.01
CA ARG A 81 -5.52 -6.47 9.93
C ARG A 81 -6.47 -6.18 8.76
N ARG A 82 -6.53 -7.06 7.76
CA ARG A 82 -7.44 -6.94 6.61
C ARG A 82 -8.70 -7.78 6.73
N CYS A 83 -8.77 -8.72 7.67
CA CYS A 83 -9.93 -9.60 7.84
C CYS A 83 -11.15 -8.81 8.33
N PHE A 84 -12.33 -9.40 8.10
CA PHE A 84 -13.60 -8.80 8.52
C PHE A 84 -13.66 -8.61 10.04
N LYS A 85 -13.23 -9.62 10.81
CA LYS A 85 -13.26 -9.61 12.28
C LYS A 85 -12.43 -8.46 12.88
N TYR A 86 -11.28 -8.13 12.28
CA TYR A 86 -10.49 -6.96 12.69
C TYR A 86 -11.23 -5.63 12.46
N ARG A 87 -11.90 -5.50 11.29
CA ARG A 87 -12.68 -4.29 11.00
C ARG A 87 -13.86 -4.12 11.94
N GLN A 88 -14.52 -5.25 12.27
CA GLN A 88 -15.60 -5.27 13.23
C GLN A 88 -15.12 -4.85 14.62
N TRP A 89 -14.10 -5.52 15.17
CA TRP A 89 -13.49 -5.17 16.46
C TRP A 89 -13.10 -3.70 16.54
N ARG A 90 -12.44 -3.19 15.52
CA ARG A 90 -12.04 -1.77 15.46
C ARG A 90 -13.22 -0.82 15.51
N ASN A 91 -14.30 -1.14 14.80
CA ASN A 91 -15.51 -0.32 14.82
C ASN A 91 -16.20 -0.35 16.18
N GLU A 92 -16.24 -1.50 16.82
CA GLU A 92 -16.82 -1.67 18.16
C GLU A 92 -16.03 -0.87 19.20
N VAL A 93 -14.69 -0.91 19.17
CA VAL A 93 -13.83 -0.08 20.01
C VAL A 93 -14.10 1.41 19.78
N PHE A 94 -14.16 1.85 18.52
CA PHE A 94 -14.45 3.26 18.20
C PHE A 94 -15.84 3.69 18.67
N THR A 95 -16.83 2.84 18.54
CA THR A 95 -18.21 3.10 18.99
C THR A 95 -18.26 3.19 20.52
N GLY A 96 -17.59 2.26 21.22
CA GLY A 96 -17.51 2.26 22.68
C GLY A 96 -16.89 3.55 23.24
N ASP A 97 -15.85 4.07 22.58
CA ASP A 97 -15.17 5.32 22.93
C ASP A 97 -15.83 6.56 22.31
N ASN A 98 -16.99 6.44 21.69
CA ASN A 98 -17.70 7.53 21.00
C ASN A 98 -16.78 8.28 19.99
N PHE A 99 -15.94 7.53 19.24
CA PHE A 99 -14.96 8.09 18.29
C PHE A 99 -14.01 9.12 18.89
N THR A 100 -13.70 9.00 20.18
CA THR A 100 -12.94 9.98 20.96
C THR A 100 -11.63 9.37 21.44
N CYS A 101 -10.53 10.07 21.24
CA CYS A 101 -9.24 9.65 21.80
C CYS A 101 -9.31 9.65 23.33
N ILE A 102 -9.05 8.48 23.97
CA ILE A 102 -9.17 8.37 25.42
C ILE A 102 -8.13 9.19 26.20
N LEU A 103 -6.99 9.53 25.56
CA LEU A 103 -5.92 10.30 26.21
C LEU A 103 -6.13 11.82 26.09
N CYS A 104 -6.30 12.36 24.90
CA CYS A 104 -6.42 13.81 24.70
C CYS A 104 -7.86 14.31 24.52
N LYS A 105 -8.85 13.42 24.59
CA LYS A 105 -10.29 13.70 24.47
C LYS A 105 -10.72 14.34 23.13
N LYS A 106 -9.84 14.35 22.13
CA LYS A 106 -10.19 14.83 20.79
C LYS A 106 -11.11 13.82 20.09
N ARG A 107 -12.27 14.29 19.65
CA ARG A 107 -13.24 13.48 18.92
C ARG A 107 -13.00 13.53 17.41
N GLY A 108 -13.10 12.37 16.75
CA GLY A 108 -12.99 12.24 15.31
C GLY A 108 -11.59 12.50 14.75
N GLY A 109 -11.51 12.78 13.45
CA GLY A 109 -10.26 12.92 12.74
C GLY A 109 -9.57 11.57 12.48
N TRP A 110 -8.23 11.58 12.45
CA TRP A 110 -7.47 10.35 12.25
C TRP A 110 -7.31 9.59 13.57
N ILE A 111 -8.16 8.61 13.79
CA ILE A 111 -8.16 7.75 14.98
C ILE A 111 -7.73 6.32 14.64
N GLU A 112 -7.06 5.66 15.58
CA GLU A 112 -6.58 4.28 15.49
C GLU A 112 -7.08 3.49 16.70
N ALA A 113 -7.48 2.23 16.50
CA ALA A 113 -7.76 1.30 17.58
C ALA A 113 -6.46 0.62 18.01
N ASP A 114 -6.16 0.69 19.28
CA ASP A 114 -4.96 0.16 19.92
C ASP A 114 -5.34 -0.91 20.93
N HIS A 115 -4.55 -1.98 21.03
CA HIS A 115 -4.74 -3.02 22.03
C HIS A 115 -4.09 -2.58 23.34
N TYR A 116 -4.87 -2.56 24.43
CA TYR A 116 -4.45 -2.14 25.76
C TYR A 116 -5.40 -2.73 26.83
N PRO A 117 -4.92 -3.25 28.00
CA PRO A 117 -3.50 -3.18 28.45
C PRO A 117 -2.56 -4.16 27.75
N LYS A 118 -3.05 -5.31 27.26
CA LYS A 118 -2.23 -6.25 26.50
C LYS A 118 -2.10 -5.80 25.05
N SER A 119 -0.86 -5.62 24.59
CA SER A 119 -0.58 -5.24 23.22
C SER A 119 -0.94 -6.35 22.23
N PHE A 120 -1.17 -5.98 20.95
CA PHE A 120 -1.35 -6.94 19.87
C PHE A 120 -0.21 -7.98 19.82
N SER A 121 1.03 -7.54 20.01
CA SER A 121 2.20 -8.41 19.96
C SER A 121 2.21 -9.42 21.10
N GLU A 122 1.90 -9.01 22.32
CA GLU A 122 1.81 -9.91 23.47
C GLU A 122 0.75 -10.98 23.25
N ILE A 123 -0.44 -10.61 22.77
CA ILE A 123 -1.51 -11.57 22.48
C ILE A 123 -1.09 -12.50 21.35
N PHE A 124 -0.54 -11.95 20.26
CA PHE A 124 -0.16 -12.69 19.05
C PHE A 124 0.91 -13.75 19.34
N TYR A 125 1.97 -13.37 20.05
CA TYR A 125 3.07 -14.28 20.40
C TYR A 125 2.72 -15.19 21.58
N GLY A 126 2.02 -14.67 22.59
CA GLY A 126 1.58 -15.43 23.75
C GLY A 126 0.67 -16.60 23.38
N ASN A 127 -0.25 -16.37 22.45
CA ASN A 127 -1.13 -17.41 21.91
C ASN A 127 -0.49 -18.22 20.76
N LYS A 128 0.79 -18.01 20.44
CA LYS A 128 1.55 -18.70 19.39
C LYS A 128 0.81 -18.75 18.03
N ILE A 129 0.20 -17.64 17.63
CA ILE A 129 -0.62 -17.55 16.42
C ILE A 129 0.27 -17.66 15.17
N LYS A 130 0.08 -18.72 14.38
CA LYS A 130 0.84 -19.00 13.14
C LYS A 130 -0.02 -18.96 11.89
N THR A 131 -1.34 -19.01 12.03
CA THR A 131 -2.28 -19.02 10.90
C THR A 131 -3.42 -18.04 11.09
N ILE A 132 -4.04 -17.61 9.99
CA ILE A 132 -5.22 -16.74 10.05
C ILE A 132 -6.39 -17.40 10.79
N LYS A 133 -6.55 -18.73 10.67
CA LYS A 133 -7.60 -19.49 11.36
C LYS A 133 -7.41 -19.42 12.88
N GLN A 134 -6.19 -19.59 13.37
CA GLN A 134 -5.88 -19.42 14.81
C GLN A 134 -6.17 -18.00 15.29
N ALA A 135 -5.79 -16.98 14.49
CA ALA A 135 -6.09 -15.60 14.83
C ALA A 135 -7.60 -15.34 14.92
N LEU A 136 -8.39 -15.87 13.98
CA LEU A 136 -9.85 -15.70 13.98
C LEU A 136 -10.52 -16.36 15.18
N ASN A 137 -9.96 -17.46 15.70
CA ASN A 137 -10.48 -18.18 16.87
C ASN A 137 -9.90 -17.69 18.21
N CYS A 138 -8.95 -16.77 18.19
CA CYS A 138 -8.36 -16.21 19.41
C CYS A 138 -9.27 -15.09 19.96
N GLU A 139 -10.11 -15.40 20.94
CA GLU A 139 -11.05 -14.44 21.52
C GLU A 139 -10.34 -13.24 22.16
N GLU A 140 -9.19 -13.47 22.79
CA GLU A 140 -8.40 -12.41 23.42
C GLU A 140 -7.99 -11.31 22.42
N LEU A 141 -7.73 -11.70 21.16
CA LEU A 141 -7.36 -10.76 20.09
C LEU A 141 -8.52 -9.83 19.68
N TRP A 142 -9.75 -10.26 19.92
CA TRP A 142 -10.97 -9.53 19.54
C TRP A 142 -11.75 -8.98 20.73
N ASN A 143 -11.15 -9.04 21.93
CA ASN A 143 -11.78 -8.52 23.12
C ASN A 143 -11.85 -6.98 23.06
N ILE A 144 -13.06 -6.44 23.08
CA ILE A 144 -13.33 -5.00 23.02
C ILE A 144 -12.75 -4.29 24.25
N ASN A 145 -12.83 -4.93 25.43
CA ASN A 145 -12.30 -4.37 26.67
C ASN A 145 -10.76 -4.26 26.67
N ASN A 146 -10.09 -4.96 25.76
CA ASN A 146 -8.66 -4.81 25.49
C ASN A 146 -8.40 -3.89 24.28
N GLY A 147 -9.35 -3.02 23.96
CA GLY A 147 -9.25 -2.03 22.88
C GLY A 147 -9.42 -0.62 23.41
N ARG A 148 -8.73 0.33 22.81
CA ARG A 148 -8.89 1.76 23.08
C ARG A 148 -8.74 2.58 21.83
N THR A 149 -9.43 3.71 21.76
CA THR A 149 -9.31 4.67 20.65
C THR A 149 -8.26 5.72 20.97
N LEU A 150 -7.29 5.87 20.07
CA LEU A 150 -6.26 6.91 20.15
C LEU A 150 -6.24 7.75 18.88
N CYS A 151 -5.99 9.05 19.00
CA CYS A 151 -5.58 9.83 17.83
C CYS A 151 -4.15 9.48 17.46
N ARG A 152 -3.76 9.70 16.20
CA ARG A 152 -2.44 9.33 15.68
C ARG A 152 -1.30 9.87 16.56
N LYS A 153 -1.38 11.13 16.99
CA LYS A 153 -0.36 11.75 17.85
C LYS A 153 -0.18 10.97 19.15
N CYS A 154 -1.27 10.73 19.88
CA CYS A 154 -1.20 9.99 21.14
C CYS A 154 -0.75 8.53 20.94
N HIS A 155 -1.15 7.88 19.85
CA HIS A 155 -0.71 6.53 19.53
C HIS A 155 0.79 6.45 19.23
N ASP A 156 1.35 7.43 18.51
CA ASP A 156 2.79 7.50 18.25
C ASP A 156 3.59 7.79 19.54
N GLU A 157 3.05 8.58 20.47
CA GLU A 157 3.66 8.84 21.77
C GLU A 157 3.67 7.61 22.69
N THR A 158 2.61 6.79 22.67
CA THR A 158 2.59 5.54 23.44
C THR A 158 3.61 4.53 22.95
N LYS A 159 3.85 4.43 21.63
CA LYS A 159 4.88 3.56 21.06
C LYS A 159 6.30 3.93 21.48
N LYS A 160 6.60 5.23 21.61
CA LYS A 160 7.93 5.71 22.04
C LYS A 160 8.24 5.38 23.50
N LYS A 161 7.23 5.23 24.34
CA LYS A 161 7.40 4.89 25.77
C LYS A 161 7.57 3.39 26.02
N SER A 162 7.33 2.56 25.00
CA SER A 162 7.42 1.09 25.08
C SER A 162 8.78 0.54 24.64
N HIS A 163 9.75 1.41 24.37
CA HIS A 163 11.15 1.14 24.08
C HIS A 163 12.03 1.85 25.09
#